data_7c02331e954a01616d38588ea5425e33
#
_entry.id   7c02331e954a01616d38588ea5425e33
#
_cell.length_a   1.000
_cell.length_b   1.000
_cell.length_c   1.000
_cell.angle_alpha   90.00
_cell.angle_beta   90.00
_cell.angle_gamma   90.00
#
_symmetry.space_group_name_H-M   'P 1'
#
loop_
_entity.id
_entity.type
_entity.pdbx_description
1 polymer ?
#
loop_
_entity_poly.entity_id
_entity_poly.type
_entity_poly.pdbx_seq_one_letter_code
_entity_poly.pdbx_strand_id
1 'polypeptide(L)'
;VKTAGFDSLESAKEDGTAFVFMGHGTSHTAKVSYSQMAAQMEKLGYDNVFIGTVEGEPEETACENVIAAVKEAGYTKVILRPLMVVAGDHANNDMAGDDDDSWKSQFVASGNFESVDCQIAGLGGIDAIQQIYAAHTKAAIESLGSAMLSSASKSEALADGTYSAKFDTDSGMFHVNEVYDGRGTLTVKDGKMTLHIVMPSQNIVNLFLGTAEDAQKDGAKLIQPTTEEVTYSDGSKEEVYAFDVPVEALDQEFDLALIGTKGKWYDHKVSVSDAQVK
;
A
#
# COMPACT_ATOMS: atom_id res chain seq x y z
N VAL A 1 18.92 -19.30 -5.78
CA VAL A 1 19.39 -20.64 -5.55
C VAL A 1 20.36 -21.04 -6.67
N LYS A 2 19.92 -21.22 -7.92
CA LYS A 2 20.78 -21.62 -9.04
C LYS A 2 21.96 -20.67 -9.29
N THR A 3 21.76 -19.37 -9.17
CA THR A 3 22.83 -18.35 -9.27
C THR A 3 23.84 -18.41 -8.12
N ALA A 4 23.49 -19.09 -7.03
CA ALA A 4 24.37 -19.38 -5.90
C ALA A 4 25.06 -20.74 -6.01
N GLY A 5 24.86 -21.45 -7.11
CA GLY A 5 25.48 -22.74 -7.34
C GLY A 5 24.73 -23.95 -6.78
N PHE A 6 23.48 -23.76 -6.30
CA PHE A 6 22.67 -24.86 -5.77
C PHE A 6 21.50 -25.19 -6.71
N ASP A 7 21.18 -26.47 -6.82
CA ASP A 7 20.05 -26.94 -7.62
C ASP A 7 18.71 -26.65 -6.95
N SER A 8 18.65 -26.69 -5.62
CA SER A 8 17.44 -26.43 -4.80
C SER A 8 17.79 -25.80 -3.45
N LEU A 9 16.76 -25.37 -2.70
CA LEU A 9 16.93 -24.90 -1.32
C LEU A 9 17.35 -26.05 -0.39
N GLU A 10 16.89 -27.28 -0.64
CA GLU A 10 17.30 -28.46 0.11
C GLU A 10 18.80 -28.73 -0.04
N SER A 11 19.34 -28.67 -1.27
CA SER A 11 20.78 -28.86 -1.45
C SER A 11 21.61 -27.77 -0.79
N ALA A 12 21.12 -26.54 -0.72
CA ALA A 12 21.77 -25.47 0.02
C ALA A 12 21.69 -25.70 1.54
N LYS A 13 20.57 -26.23 2.03
CA LYS A 13 20.38 -26.57 3.44
C LYS A 13 21.33 -27.71 3.86
N GLU A 14 21.45 -28.72 3.04
CA GLU A 14 22.40 -29.84 3.28
C GLU A 14 23.87 -29.34 3.30
N ASP A 15 24.19 -28.30 2.54
CA ASP A 15 25.51 -27.65 2.56
C ASP A 15 25.71 -26.73 3.78
N GLY A 16 24.68 -26.52 4.63
CA GLY A 16 24.71 -25.62 5.77
C GLY A 16 24.54 -24.15 5.38
N THR A 17 23.95 -23.88 4.20
CA THR A 17 23.78 -22.53 3.65
C THR A 17 22.38 -21.98 3.90
N ALA A 18 22.31 -20.81 4.54
CA ALA A 18 21.11 -20.00 4.69
C ALA A 18 21.04 -18.91 3.61
N PHE A 19 19.84 -18.63 3.13
CA PHE A 19 19.54 -17.47 2.32
C PHE A 19 18.87 -16.39 3.18
N VAL A 20 19.47 -15.22 3.24
CA VAL A 20 18.92 -14.05 3.95
C VAL A 20 18.47 -13.03 2.93
N PHE A 21 17.17 -12.78 2.88
CA PHE A 21 16.55 -11.79 2.00
C PHE A 21 16.35 -10.49 2.76
N MET A 22 17.00 -9.41 2.29
CA MET A 22 16.94 -8.08 2.88
C MET A 22 15.96 -7.20 2.10
N GLY A 23 14.81 -6.90 2.70
CA GLY A 23 13.85 -5.89 2.22
C GLY A 23 14.19 -4.49 2.72
N HIS A 24 13.38 -3.49 2.35
CA HIS A 24 13.57 -2.12 2.83
C HIS A 24 13.16 -1.98 4.30
N GLY A 25 11.98 -2.47 4.65
CA GLY A 25 11.33 -2.18 5.92
C GLY A 25 10.39 -0.98 5.81
N THR A 26 9.52 -0.82 6.79
CA THR A 26 8.62 0.34 6.89
C THR A 26 7.97 0.39 8.26
N SER A 27 7.76 1.58 8.82
CA SER A 27 6.96 1.81 10.01
C SER A 27 5.44 1.72 9.74
N HIS A 28 5.02 1.70 8.46
CA HIS A 28 3.63 1.53 8.07
C HIS A 28 3.08 0.14 8.43
N THR A 29 1.78 0.00 8.62
CA THR A 29 1.12 -1.29 8.92
C THR A 29 1.43 -2.39 7.90
N ALA A 30 1.79 -2.03 6.66
CA ALA A 30 2.25 -2.98 5.63
C ALA A 30 3.51 -3.77 6.00
N LYS A 31 4.23 -3.40 7.08
CA LYS A 31 5.38 -4.15 7.61
C LYS A 31 5.07 -5.62 7.91
N VAL A 32 3.80 -5.95 8.18
CA VAL A 32 3.34 -7.34 8.36
C VAL A 32 3.63 -8.24 7.16
N SER A 33 3.83 -7.67 5.95
CA SER A 33 4.19 -8.45 4.75
C SER A 33 5.52 -9.19 4.89
N TYR A 34 6.46 -8.67 5.66
CA TYR A 34 7.74 -9.33 5.93
C TYR A 34 7.56 -10.56 6.84
N SER A 35 6.81 -10.42 7.93
CA SER A 35 6.48 -11.56 8.81
C SER A 35 5.63 -12.60 8.08
N GLN A 36 4.70 -12.18 7.21
CA GLN A 36 3.93 -13.08 6.35
C GLN A 36 4.81 -13.84 5.37
N MET A 37 5.83 -13.18 4.79
CA MET A 37 6.80 -13.83 3.90
C MET A 37 7.60 -14.90 4.65
N ALA A 38 8.11 -14.58 5.84
CA ALA A 38 8.83 -15.53 6.69
C ALA A 38 7.95 -16.76 7.02
N ALA A 39 6.72 -16.54 7.48
CA ALA A 39 5.76 -17.61 7.78
C ALA A 39 5.42 -18.46 6.53
N GLN A 40 5.37 -17.84 5.34
CA GLN A 40 5.14 -18.57 4.10
C GLN A 40 6.33 -19.43 3.72
N MET A 41 7.58 -18.99 3.95
CA MET A 41 8.77 -19.80 3.72
C MET A 41 8.80 -21.01 4.66
N GLU A 42 8.53 -20.81 5.94
CA GLU A 42 8.40 -21.89 6.92
C GLU A 42 7.33 -22.91 6.53
N LYS A 43 6.13 -22.44 6.14
CA LYS A 43 5.02 -23.30 5.69
C LYS A 43 5.38 -24.14 4.46
N LEU A 44 6.23 -23.61 3.58
CA LEU A 44 6.74 -24.33 2.40
C LEU A 44 7.90 -25.29 2.72
N GLY A 45 8.38 -25.32 3.96
CA GLY A 45 9.51 -26.13 4.40
C GLY A 45 10.88 -25.54 4.05
N TYR A 46 10.94 -24.24 3.72
CA TYR A 46 12.17 -23.51 3.40
C TYR A 46 12.75 -22.85 4.65
N ASP A 47 13.08 -23.65 5.64
CA ASP A 47 13.61 -23.23 6.95
C ASP A 47 15.04 -22.68 6.91
N ASN A 48 15.72 -22.77 5.76
CA ASN A 48 16.99 -22.09 5.48
C ASN A 48 16.82 -20.71 4.80
N VAL A 49 15.59 -20.14 4.81
CA VAL A 49 15.29 -18.82 4.25
C VAL A 49 14.89 -17.87 5.38
N PHE A 50 15.60 -16.78 5.52
CA PHE A 50 15.39 -15.74 6.53
C PHE A 50 15.03 -14.42 5.87
N ILE A 51 14.16 -13.64 6.52
CA ILE A 51 13.72 -12.34 6.03
C ILE A 51 14.22 -11.26 7.00
N GLY A 52 14.89 -10.26 6.45
CA GLY A 52 15.31 -9.10 7.18
C GLY A 52 14.98 -7.80 6.45
N THR A 53 15.20 -6.65 7.09
CA THR A 53 14.94 -5.33 6.50
C THR A 53 16.02 -4.33 6.89
N VAL A 54 16.35 -3.39 5.98
CA VAL A 54 17.31 -2.30 6.24
C VAL A 54 16.87 -1.46 7.43
N GLU A 55 15.58 -1.11 7.50
CA GLU A 55 15.02 -0.25 8.55
C GLU A 55 14.82 -0.98 9.90
N GLY A 56 15.02 -2.30 9.97
CA GLY A 56 14.72 -3.08 11.17
C GLY A 56 13.25 -3.06 11.58
N GLU A 57 12.36 -2.91 10.62
CA GLU A 57 10.90 -2.85 10.81
C GLU A 57 10.18 -3.89 9.95
N PRO A 58 9.52 -4.88 10.59
CA PRO A 58 9.33 -5.07 12.05
C PRO A 58 10.63 -5.50 12.76
N GLU A 59 10.69 -5.35 14.10
CA GLU A 59 11.91 -5.51 14.91
C GLU A 59 12.63 -6.86 14.71
N GLU A 60 11.89 -7.94 14.54
CA GLU A 60 12.44 -9.27 14.28
C GLU A 60 13.26 -9.35 12.98
N THR A 61 13.09 -8.37 12.07
CA THR A 61 13.81 -8.29 10.80
C THR A 61 15.09 -7.43 10.85
N ALA A 62 15.43 -6.87 12.03
CA ALA A 62 16.68 -6.15 12.23
C ALA A 62 17.89 -7.06 12.04
N CYS A 63 19.01 -6.52 11.56
CA CYS A 63 20.20 -7.29 11.19
C CYS A 63 20.69 -8.21 12.32
N GLU A 64 20.80 -7.68 13.53
CA GLU A 64 21.24 -8.43 14.71
C GLU A 64 20.29 -9.60 15.07
N ASN A 65 18.98 -9.41 14.93
CA ASN A 65 17.99 -10.44 15.18
C ASN A 65 18.04 -11.54 14.12
N VAL A 66 18.26 -11.18 12.85
CA VAL A 66 18.44 -12.14 11.75
C VAL A 66 19.74 -12.93 11.94
N ILE A 67 20.85 -12.29 12.31
CA ILE A 67 22.12 -12.98 12.64
C ILE A 67 21.89 -14.01 13.74
N ALA A 68 21.18 -13.63 14.80
CA ALA A 68 20.86 -14.54 15.91
C ALA A 68 20.01 -15.73 15.46
N ALA A 69 18.97 -15.48 14.65
CA ALA A 69 18.08 -16.52 14.13
C ALA A 69 18.79 -17.51 13.21
N VAL A 70 19.66 -17.04 12.29
CA VAL A 70 20.44 -17.90 11.38
C VAL A 70 21.41 -18.78 12.19
N LYS A 71 22.07 -18.20 13.20
CA LYS A 71 22.96 -18.94 14.10
C LYS A 71 22.20 -19.99 14.90
N GLU A 72 21.06 -19.64 15.49
CA GLU A 72 20.24 -20.56 16.31
C GLU A 72 19.74 -21.74 15.45
N ALA A 73 19.42 -21.49 14.19
CA ALA A 73 19.03 -22.54 13.23
C ALA A 73 20.20 -23.44 12.80
N GLY A 74 21.45 -23.13 13.17
CA GLY A 74 22.63 -23.96 12.96
C GLY A 74 23.29 -23.85 11.59
N TYR A 75 22.95 -22.80 10.81
CA TYR A 75 23.61 -22.57 9.52
C TYR A 75 24.96 -21.89 9.72
N THR A 76 25.95 -22.32 8.92
CA THR A 76 27.34 -21.81 9.00
C THR A 76 27.75 -20.97 7.79
N LYS A 77 26.96 -21.00 6.73
CA LYS A 77 27.19 -20.21 5.51
C LYS A 77 25.97 -19.35 5.21
N VAL A 78 26.19 -18.15 4.75
CA VAL A 78 25.13 -17.16 4.51
C VAL A 78 25.25 -16.56 3.11
N ILE A 79 24.13 -16.48 2.41
CA ILE A 79 24.00 -15.72 1.17
C ILE A 79 22.99 -14.60 1.40
N LEU A 80 23.47 -13.35 1.41
CA LEU A 80 22.65 -12.15 1.48
C LEU A 80 22.12 -11.80 0.10
N ARG A 81 20.84 -11.45 0.02
CA ARG A 81 20.20 -11.09 -1.22
C ARG A 81 19.11 -10.03 -1.01
N PRO A 82 18.96 -9.03 -1.92
CA PRO A 82 17.90 -8.04 -1.78
C PRO A 82 16.52 -8.65 -2.05
N LEU A 83 15.55 -8.38 -1.17
CA LEU A 83 14.11 -8.57 -1.38
C LEU A 83 13.50 -7.28 -1.94
N MET A 84 14.05 -6.83 -3.06
CA MET A 84 13.71 -5.58 -3.73
C MET A 84 13.63 -5.80 -5.23
N VAL A 85 12.75 -5.06 -5.92
CA VAL A 85 12.61 -5.16 -7.38
C VAL A 85 13.90 -4.74 -8.08
N VAL A 86 14.54 -3.69 -7.58
CA VAL A 86 15.82 -3.16 -8.07
C VAL A 86 16.89 -3.32 -7.00
N ALA A 87 18.05 -3.84 -7.37
CA ALA A 87 19.23 -3.86 -6.51
C ALA A 87 19.95 -2.51 -6.62
N GLY A 88 19.41 -1.51 -5.93
CA GLY A 88 19.92 -0.14 -5.90
C GLY A 88 20.89 0.11 -4.75
N ASP A 89 20.81 1.30 -4.16
CA ASP A 89 21.71 1.80 -3.10
C ASP A 89 21.73 0.86 -1.89
N HIS A 90 20.58 0.50 -1.34
CA HIS A 90 20.48 -0.42 -0.21
C HIS A 90 21.12 -1.79 -0.46
N ALA A 91 21.04 -2.32 -1.69
CA ALA A 91 21.66 -3.60 -1.99
C ALA A 91 23.19 -3.50 -2.13
N ASN A 92 23.70 -2.36 -2.60
CA ASN A 92 25.12 -2.15 -2.82
C ASN A 92 25.84 -1.64 -1.57
N ASN A 93 25.21 -0.76 -0.79
CA ASN A 93 25.82 -0.13 0.36
C ASN A 93 25.36 -0.80 1.67
N ASP A 94 24.06 -0.73 2.01
CA ASP A 94 23.60 -1.26 3.30
C ASP A 94 23.68 -2.78 3.41
N MET A 95 23.51 -3.52 2.30
CA MET A 95 23.67 -4.98 2.31
C MET A 95 25.11 -5.44 2.08
N ALA A 96 25.72 -5.01 0.98
CA ALA A 96 26.96 -5.60 0.47
C ALA A 96 28.17 -4.64 0.57
N GLY A 97 28.01 -3.45 1.12
CA GLY A 97 29.06 -2.47 1.32
C GLY A 97 30.16 -2.93 2.26
N ASP A 98 31.24 -2.17 2.31
CA ASP A 98 32.41 -2.43 3.16
C ASP A 98 32.39 -1.61 4.46
N ASP A 99 31.38 -0.74 4.67
CA ASP A 99 31.21 0.00 5.90
C ASP A 99 30.82 -0.94 7.07
N ASP A 100 31.20 -0.60 8.28
CA ASP A 100 31.02 -1.45 9.46
C ASP A 100 29.55 -1.74 9.78
N ASP A 101 28.62 -0.87 9.36
CA ASP A 101 27.18 -0.97 9.53
C ASP A 101 26.46 -1.72 8.40
N SER A 102 27.19 -2.09 7.33
CA SER A 102 26.62 -2.94 6.30
C SER A 102 26.27 -4.34 6.83
N TRP A 103 25.22 -4.96 6.31
CA TRP A 103 24.82 -6.32 6.69
C TRP A 103 25.96 -7.32 6.53
N LYS A 104 26.67 -7.29 5.40
CA LYS A 104 27.84 -8.14 5.15
C LYS A 104 28.87 -8.00 6.26
N SER A 105 29.24 -6.75 6.61
CA SER A 105 30.24 -6.49 7.65
C SER A 105 29.77 -6.96 9.03
N GLN A 106 28.49 -6.72 9.39
CA GLN A 106 27.92 -7.19 10.65
C GLN A 106 27.86 -8.72 10.75
N PHE A 107 27.43 -9.41 9.67
CA PHE A 107 27.44 -10.88 9.61
C PHE A 107 28.85 -11.43 9.76
N VAL A 108 29.84 -10.88 9.08
CA VAL A 108 31.26 -11.27 9.19
C VAL A 108 31.80 -11.00 10.59
N ALA A 109 31.57 -9.78 11.12
CA ALA A 109 32.04 -9.37 12.44
C ALA A 109 31.42 -10.19 13.58
N SER A 110 30.24 -10.77 13.38
CA SER A 110 29.62 -11.65 14.38
C SER A 110 30.45 -12.89 14.70
N GLY A 111 31.34 -13.31 13.78
CA GLY A 111 32.18 -14.51 13.92
C GLY A 111 31.39 -15.83 13.97
N ASN A 112 30.12 -15.84 13.61
CA ASN A 112 29.24 -17.02 13.69
C ASN A 112 29.25 -17.87 12.40
N PHE A 113 29.76 -17.34 11.28
CA PHE A 113 29.63 -17.94 9.95
C PHE A 113 30.98 -18.17 9.30
N GLU A 114 31.11 -19.31 8.62
CA GLU A 114 32.28 -19.70 7.84
C GLU A 114 32.43 -18.85 6.57
N SER A 115 31.29 -18.53 5.92
CA SER A 115 31.24 -17.63 4.77
C SER A 115 30.00 -16.75 4.77
N VAL A 116 30.17 -15.53 4.25
CA VAL A 116 29.10 -14.55 4.01
C VAL A 116 29.26 -14.01 2.60
N ASP A 117 28.38 -14.42 1.70
CA ASP A 117 28.39 -14.01 0.30
C ASP A 117 27.21 -13.09 -0.02
N CYS A 118 27.37 -12.18 -0.97
CA CYS A 118 26.33 -11.26 -1.40
C CYS A 118 25.96 -11.50 -2.87
N GLN A 119 24.67 -11.66 -3.14
CA GLN A 119 24.11 -11.71 -4.50
C GLN A 119 23.34 -10.41 -4.80
N ILE A 120 24.02 -9.44 -5.40
CA ILE A 120 23.43 -8.12 -5.74
C ILE A 120 22.60 -8.26 -7.03
N ALA A 121 21.39 -8.82 -6.90
CA ALA A 121 20.46 -9.01 -8.02
C ALA A 121 19.03 -8.76 -7.57
N GLY A 122 18.39 -7.76 -8.15
CA GLY A 122 16.99 -7.41 -7.86
C GLY A 122 16.01 -8.47 -8.39
N LEU A 123 14.83 -8.53 -7.75
CA LEU A 123 13.76 -9.45 -8.14
C LEU A 123 13.22 -9.17 -9.55
N GLY A 124 13.30 -7.90 -10.01
CA GLY A 124 12.88 -7.50 -11.36
C GLY A 124 13.68 -8.13 -12.50
N GLY A 125 14.85 -8.71 -12.22
CA GLY A 125 15.63 -9.50 -13.18
C GLY A 125 15.17 -10.97 -13.32
N ILE A 126 14.14 -11.40 -12.59
CA ILE A 126 13.62 -12.77 -12.60
C ILE A 126 12.38 -12.84 -13.49
N ASP A 127 12.43 -13.64 -14.57
CA ASP A 127 11.34 -13.76 -15.55
C ASP A 127 9.98 -14.06 -14.89
N ALA A 128 9.95 -14.95 -13.90
CA ALA A 128 8.71 -15.31 -13.20
C ALA A 128 8.11 -14.10 -12.43
N ILE A 129 8.95 -13.23 -11.87
CA ILE A 129 8.50 -11.99 -11.20
C ILE A 129 8.00 -11.00 -12.25
N GLN A 130 8.71 -10.84 -13.37
CA GLN A 130 8.25 -9.97 -14.47
C GLN A 130 6.87 -10.40 -14.99
N GLN A 131 6.64 -11.70 -15.12
CA GLN A 131 5.35 -12.24 -15.55
C GLN A 131 4.22 -11.96 -14.55
N ILE A 132 4.49 -11.98 -13.24
CA ILE A 132 3.52 -11.59 -12.21
C ILE A 132 3.13 -10.11 -12.39
N TYR A 133 4.09 -9.21 -12.55
CA TYR A 133 3.82 -7.78 -12.80
C TYR A 133 3.04 -7.59 -14.11
N ALA A 134 3.41 -8.28 -15.18
CA ALA A 134 2.70 -8.22 -16.45
C ALA A 134 1.24 -8.72 -16.32
N ALA A 135 1.02 -9.80 -15.57
CA ALA A 135 -0.31 -10.34 -15.32
C ALA A 135 -1.18 -9.37 -14.49
N HIS A 136 -0.63 -8.76 -13.44
CA HIS A 136 -1.34 -7.77 -12.63
C HIS A 136 -1.66 -6.52 -13.44
N THR A 137 -0.71 -6.03 -14.25
CA THR A 137 -0.94 -4.89 -15.15
C THR A 137 -2.04 -5.20 -16.15
N LYS A 138 -2.01 -6.39 -16.77
CA LYS A 138 -3.06 -6.83 -17.69
C LYS A 138 -4.43 -6.87 -17.01
N ALA A 139 -4.51 -7.48 -15.82
CA ALA A 139 -5.75 -7.55 -15.06
C ALA A 139 -6.29 -6.16 -14.71
N ALA A 140 -5.41 -5.22 -14.33
CA ALA A 140 -5.78 -3.84 -14.07
C ALA A 140 -6.33 -3.15 -15.33
N ILE A 141 -5.67 -3.31 -16.49
CA ILE A 141 -6.14 -2.76 -17.78
C ILE A 141 -7.50 -3.36 -18.17
N GLU A 142 -7.68 -4.69 -18.00
CA GLU A 142 -8.94 -5.36 -18.29
C GLU A 142 -10.07 -4.87 -17.38
N SER A 143 -9.78 -4.63 -16.08
CA SER A 143 -10.76 -4.08 -15.13
C SER A 143 -11.17 -2.65 -15.51
N LEU A 144 -10.21 -1.80 -15.91
CA LEU A 144 -10.48 -0.45 -16.43
C LEU A 144 -11.30 -0.50 -17.72
N GLY A 145 -10.93 -1.39 -18.67
CA GLY A 145 -11.67 -1.58 -19.92
C GLY A 145 -13.11 -2.08 -19.69
N SER A 146 -13.30 -2.97 -18.71
CA SER A 146 -14.64 -3.46 -18.34
C SER A 146 -15.46 -2.37 -17.65
N ALA A 147 -14.84 -1.53 -16.81
CA ALA A 147 -15.47 -0.36 -16.23
C ALA A 147 -15.92 0.65 -17.30
N MET A 148 -15.06 0.93 -18.30
CA MET A 148 -15.40 1.80 -19.42
C MET A 148 -16.54 1.24 -20.30
N LEU A 149 -16.57 -0.08 -20.51
CA LEU A 149 -17.65 -0.73 -21.26
C LEU A 149 -18.97 -0.78 -20.46
N SER A 150 -18.91 -0.91 -19.14
CA SER A 150 -20.10 -0.86 -18.27
C SER A 150 -20.64 0.58 -18.14
N SER A 151 -19.78 1.60 -18.16
CA SER A 151 -20.19 3.00 -18.13
C SER A 151 -20.79 3.46 -19.47
N ALA A 152 -20.33 2.91 -20.61
CA ALA A 152 -20.90 3.20 -21.93
C ALA A 152 -22.29 2.58 -22.16
N SER A 153 -22.72 1.64 -21.32
CA SER A 153 -24.01 0.92 -21.49
C SER A 153 -25.10 1.26 -20.47
N LYS A 154 -24.90 2.21 -19.55
CA LYS A 154 -25.90 2.54 -18.53
C LYS A 154 -25.94 4.02 -18.15
N SER A 155 -26.49 4.85 -19.03
CA SER A 155 -27.10 6.10 -18.61
C SER A 155 -28.61 5.91 -18.34
N GLU A 156 -28.98 4.93 -17.53
CA GLU A 156 -30.30 4.96 -16.90
C GLU A 156 -30.14 5.81 -15.63
N ALA A 157 -30.88 6.91 -15.57
CA ALA A 157 -30.96 7.73 -14.37
C ALA A 157 -31.40 6.82 -13.22
N LEU A 158 -30.63 6.84 -12.10
CA LEU A 158 -31.00 6.09 -10.90
C LEU A 158 -32.39 6.55 -10.44
N ALA A 159 -33.24 5.60 -10.03
CA ALA A 159 -34.51 5.90 -9.39
C ALA A 159 -34.28 6.63 -8.05
N ASP A 160 -35.28 7.37 -7.61
CA ASP A 160 -35.23 7.98 -6.28
C ASP A 160 -35.03 6.90 -5.21
N GLY A 161 -34.03 7.11 -4.32
CA GLY A 161 -33.66 6.11 -3.34
C GLY A 161 -32.30 6.41 -2.70
N THR A 162 -31.86 5.46 -1.88
CA THR A 162 -30.57 5.51 -1.19
C THR A 162 -29.69 4.36 -1.65
N TYR A 163 -28.47 4.67 -1.99
CA TYR A 163 -27.47 3.76 -2.55
C TYR A 163 -26.17 3.83 -1.75
N SER A 164 -25.40 2.78 -1.79
CA SER A 164 -23.98 2.82 -1.45
C SER A 164 -23.19 3.08 -2.73
N ALA A 165 -22.35 4.10 -2.78
CA ALA A 165 -21.55 4.42 -3.96
C ALA A 165 -20.07 4.61 -3.59
N LYS A 166 -19.18 4.22 -4.49
CA LYS A 166 -17.76 4.37 -4.33
C LYS A 166 -17.36 5.82 -4.61
N PHE A 167 -16.45 6.36 -3.79
CA PHE A 167 -15.87 7.69 -3.95
C PHE A 167 -14.37 7.56 -4.17
N ASP A 168 -13.90 7.87 -5.35
CA ASP A 168 -12.49 7.83 -5.72
C ASP A 168 -11.95 9.25 -5.89
N THR A 169 -10.67 9.44 -5.50
CA THR A 169 -9.97 10.72 -5.62
C THR A 169 -8.54 10.50 -6.16
N ASP A 170 -7.93 11.56 -6.68
CA ASP A 170 -6.54 11.61 -7.12
C ASP A 170 -5.53 11.72 -5.96
N SER A 171 -5.98 11.65 -4.70
CA SER A 171 -5.17 11.92 -3.51
C SER A 171 -5.31 10.83 -2.45
N GLY A 172 -4.20 10.32 -1.96
CA GLY A 172 -4.19 9.39 -0.83
C GLY A 172 -4.54 10.01 0.52
N MET A 173 -4.56 11.35 0.63
CA MET A 173 -4.92 12.08 1.87
C MET A 173 -6.36 12.62 1.86
N PHE A 174 -7.00 12.61 0.71
CA PHE A 174 -8.40 12.97 0.55
C PHE A 174 -9.20 11.72 0.18
N HIS A 175 -9.73 11.03 1.16
CA HIS A 175 -10.46 9.77 0.99
C HIS A 175 -11.55 9.63 2.05
N VAL A 176 -12.50 8.74 1.82
CA VAL A 176 -13.52 8.36 2.80
C VAL A 176 -12.87 7.60 3.94
N ASN A 177 -13.39 7.76 5.17
CA ASN A 177 -12.94 7.03 6.35
C ASN A 177 -12.93 5.51 6.09
N GLU A 178 -11.89 4.82 6.55
CA GLU A 178 -11.60 3.41 6.28
C GLU A 178 -12.73 2.46 6.74
N VAL A 179 -13.51 2.85 7.73
CA VAL A 179 -14.67 2.09 8.22
C VAL A 179 -15.73 1.89 7.13
N TYR A 180 -15.74 2.76 6.11
CA TYR A 180 -16.71 2.73 5.03
C TYR A 180 -16.18 2.16 3.70
N ASP A 181 -14.98 1.57 3.69
CA ASP A 181 -14.37 0.93 2.51
C ASP A 181 -14.34 1.80 1.24
N GLY A 182 -14.09 3.09 1.40
CA GLY A 182 -14.09 4.04 0.28
C GLY A 182 -15.47 4.36 -0.29
N ARG A 183 -16.55 4.04 0.44
CA ARG A 183 -17.93 4.23 -0.03
C ARG A 183 -18.67 5.30 0.79
N GLY A 184 -19.49 6.07 0.10
CA GLY A 184 -20.43 7.00 0.71
C GLY A 184 -21.88 6.54 0.57
N THR A 185 -22.78 7.31 1.18
CA THR A 185 -24.22 7.13 1.01
C THR A 185 -24.73 8.09 -0.06
N LEU A 186 -25.10 7.58 -1.23
CA LEU A 186 -25.66 8.36 -2.34
C LEU A 186 -27.18 8.40 -2.21
N THR A 187 -27.72 9.60 -2.08
CA THR A 187 -29.17 9.85 -2.09
C THR A 187 -29.58 10.42 -3.44
N VAL A 188 -30.56 9.78 -4.07
CA VAL A 188 -31.20 10.27 -5.30
C VAL A 188 -32.60 10.73 -4.95
N LYS A 189 -32.91 11.98 -5.26
CA LYS A 189 -34.23 12.57 -5.04
C LYS A 189 -34.56 13.56 -6.14
N ASP A 190 -35.72 13.36 -6.79
CA ASP A 190 -36.19 14.21 -7.91
C ASP A 190 -35.10 14.35 -9.02
N GLY A 191 -34.36 13.26 -9.30
CA GLY A 191 -33.27 13.22 -10.27
C GLY A 191 -32.00 13.95 -9.85
N LYS A 192 -31.91 14.46 -8.62
CA LYS A 192 -30.69 15.06 -8.05
C LYS A 192 -29.98 14.05 -7.17
N MET A 193 -28.67 14.01 -7.31
CA MET A 193 -27.80 13.11 -6.55
C MET A 193 -26.96 13.90 -5.53
N THR A 194 -26.88 13.37 -4.32
CA THR A 194 -26.02 13.91 -3.27
C THR A 194 -25.29 12.74 -2.60
N LEU A 195 -23.97 12.78 -2.58
CA LEU A 195 -23.15 11.80 -1.91
C LEU A 195 -22.73 12.30 -0.53
N HIS A 196 -23.14 11.58 0.49
CA HIS A 196 -22.68 11.78 1.85
C HIS A 196 -21.41 10.98 2.08
N ILE A 197 -20.29 11.67 2.39
CA ILE A 197 -18.98 11.08 2.65
C ILE A 197 -18.51 11.44 4.06
N VAL A 198 -17.98 10.45 4.77
CA VAL A 198 -17.39 10.62 6.12
C VAL A 198 -15.88 10.61 5.98
N MET A 199 -15.22 11.64 6.49
CA MET A 199 -13.77 11.82 6.37
C MET A 199 -13.02 11.07 7.50
N PRO A 200 -11.71 10.79 7.35
CA PRO A 200 -10.93 10.16 8.41
C PRO A 200 -10.63 11.10 9.59
N SER A 201 -10.89 12.41 9.47
CA SER A 201 -10.56 13.39 10.52
C SER A 201 -11.33 14.72 10.34
N GLN A 202 -11.08 15.70 11.21
CA GLN A 202 -11.57 17.08 11.09
C GLN A 202 -10.59 18.03 10.39
N ASN A 203 -9.61 17.51 9.64
CA ASN A 203 -8.58 18.33 9.00
C ASN A 203 -9.03 19.08 7.74
N ILE A 204 -10.07 18.59 7.05
CA ILE A 204 -10.70 19.27 5.91
C ILE A 204 -11.87 20.07 6.44
N VAL A 205 -11.82 21.39 6.31
CA VAL A 205 -12.83 22.30 6.92
C VAL A 205 -13.94 22.72 5.97
N ASN A 206 -13.68 22.73 4.65
CA ASN A 206 -14.71 22.96 3.63
C ASN A 206 -14.34 22.26 2.33
N LEU A 207 -15.38 21.93 1.55
CA LEU A 207 -15.25 21.53 0.15
C LEU A 207 -15.91 22.58 -0.74
N PHE A 208 -15.53 22.56 -2.03
CA PHE A 208 -16.15 23.39 -3.06
C PHE A 208 -16.25 22.59 -4.37
N LEU A 209 -17.43 22.53 -4.95
CA LEU A 209 -17.64 21.90 -6.26
C LEU A 209 -17.09 22.82 -7.35
N GLY A 210 -15.93 22.47 -7.89
CA GLY A 210 -15.14 23.26 -8.81
C GLY A 210 -13.68 23.41 -8.36
N THR A 211 -12.99 24.41 -8.90
CA THR A 211 -11.56 24.63 -8.66
C THR A 211 -11.29 25.45 -7.38
N ALA A 212 -10.07 25.30 -6.85
CA ALA A 212 -9.57 26.11 -5.72
C ALA A 212 -9.58 27.61 -6.02
N GLU A 213 -9.39 28.00 -7.28
CA GLU A 213 -9.49 29.41 -7.70
C GLU A 213 -10.93 29.91 -7.62
N ASP A 214 -11.90 29.10 -8.06
CA ASP A 214 -13.32 29.47 -8.01
C ASP A 214 -13.86 29.50 -6.57
N ALA A 215 -13.36 28.63 -5.70
CA ALA A 215 -13.72 28.60 -4.28
C ALA A 215 -13.38 29.89 -3.53
N GLN A 216 -12.42 30.66 -4.02
CA GLN A 216 -11.96 31.91 -3.41
C GLN A 216 -12.64 33.16 -3.95
N LYS A 217 -13.55 33.02 -4.93
CA LYS A 217 -14.32 34.16 -5.50
C LYS A 217 -15.46 34.59 -4.58
N ASP A 218 -15.77 35.84 -4.63
CA ASP A 218 -16.91 36.39 -3.87
C ASP A 218 -18.22 35.67 -4.22
N GLY A 219 -18.91 35.16 -3.19
CA GLY A 219 -20.16 34.43 -3.37
C GLY A 219 -20.02 32.94 -3.66
N ALA A 220 -18.82 32.37 -3.59
CA ALA A 220 -18.61 30.95 -3.70
C ALA A 220 -19.40 30.17 -2.63
N LYS A 221 -20.15 29.15 -3.06
CA LYS A 221 -20.95 28.31 -2.15
C LYS A 221 -20.12 27.12 -1.66
N LEU A 222 -19.53 27.30 -0.49
CA LEU A 222 -18.75 26.23 0.13
C LEU A 222 -19.67 25.16 0.74
N ILE A 223 -19.27 23.91 0.59
CA ILE A 223 -19.89 22.76 1.25
C ILE A 223 -19.33 22.72 2.67
N GLN A 224 -20.21 22.90 3.65
CA GLN A 224 -19.87 22.93 5.07
C GLN A 224 -19.82 21.51 5.63
N PRO A 225 -18.93 21.19 6.56
CA PRO A 225 -18.90 19.90 7.23
C PRO A 225 -20.07 19.76 8.22
N THR A 226 -20.48 18.53 8.42
CA THR A 226 -21.20 18.07 9.61
C THR A 226 -20.25 17.23 10.47
N THR A 227 -20.54 17.10 11.78
CA THR A 227 -19.71 16.24 12.67
C THR A 227 -20.42 14.94 12.91
N GLU A 228 -19.69 13.82 12.76
CA GLU A 228 -20.18 12.47 13.02
C GLU A 228 -19.22 11.69 13.92
N GLU A 229 -19.75 10.78 14.75
CA GLU A 229 -18.97 9.86 15.56
C GLU A 229 -18.77 8.55 14.78
N VAL A 230 -17.52 8.19 14.51
CA VAL A 230 -17.16 6.91 13.90
C VAL A 230 -16.63 5.97 14.98
N THR A 231 -17.06 4.71 14.93
CA THR A 231 -16.57 3.64 15.81
C THR A 231 -15.70 2.69 14.99
N TYR A 232 -14.44 2.55 15.37
CA TYR A 232 -13.46 1.67 14.71
C TYR A 232 -13.58 0.23 15.22
N SER A 233 -12.94 -0.69 14.50
CA SER A 233 -12.97 -2.14 14.80
C SER A 233 -12.36 -2.50 16.16
N ASP A 234 -11.48 -1.66 16.72
CA ASP A 234 -10.90 -1.80 18.04
C ASP A 234 -11.80 -1.25 19.18
N GLY A 235 -12.97 -0.71 18.81
CA GLY A 235 -13.93 -0.10 19.74
C GLY A 235 -13.64 1.36 20.08
N SER A 236 -12.58 1.97 19.55
CA SER A 236 -12.33 3.39 19.70
C SER A 236 -13.38 4.22 18.94
N LYS A 237 -13.63 5.44 19.42
CA LYS A 237 -14.59 6.39 18.84
C LYS A 237 -13.92 7.71 18.56
N GLU A 238 -14.21 8.28 17.40
CA GLU A 238 -13.66 9.57 17.00
C GLU A 238 -14.74 10.44 16.37
N GLU A 239 -14.75 11.73 16.70
CA GLU A 239 -15.56 12.73 15.99
C GLU A 239 -14.81 13.20 14.75
N VAL A 240 -15.40 12.99 13.59
CA VAL A 240 -14.85 13.32 12.28
C VAL A 240 -15.80 14.24 11.52
N TYR A 241 -15.32 14.85 10.43
CA TYR A 241 -16.19 15.61 9.54
C TYR A 241 -16.79 14.74 8.45
N ALA A 242 -18.03 15.06 8.09
CA ALA A 242 -18.73 14.49 6.94
C ALA A 242 -19.23 15.61 6.02
N PHE A 243 -19.41 15.32 4.73
CA PHE A 243 -19.83 16.28 3.72
C PHE A 243 -20.89 15.70 2.81
N ASP A 244 -21.86 16.53 2.44
CA ASP A 244 -22.88 16.24 1.43
C ASP A 244 -22.46 16.85 0.09
N VAL A 245 -21.86 16.03 -0.78
CA VAL A 245 -21.31 16.45 -2.07
C VAL A 245 -22.36 16.28 -3.16
N PRO A 246 -22.78 17.37 -3.86
CA PRO A 246 -23.62 17.24 -5.04
C PRO A 246 -22.89 16.46 -6.15
N VAL A 247 -23.59 15.50 -6.78
CA VAL A 247 -23.07 14.67 -7.86
C VAL A 247 -23.92 14.91 -9.10
N GLU A 248 -23.31 15.37 -10.19
CA GLU A 248 -24.03 15.64 -11.45
C GLU A 248 -24.19 14.39 -12.29
N ALA A 249 -23.16 13.53 -12.31
CA ALA A 249 -23.18 12.28 -13.06
C ALA A 249 -22.34 11.21 -12.35
N LEU A 250 -22.74 9.96 -12.48
CA LEU A 250 -21.92 8.81 -12.06
C LEU A 250 -20.87 8.47 -13.13
N ASP A 251 -19.81 7.83 -12.69
CA ASP A 251 -18.72 7.33 -13.55
C ASP A 251 -18.03 8.42 -14.39
N GLN A 252 -18.09 9.67 -13.92
CA GLN A 252 -17.41 10.81 -14.51
C GLN A 252 -16.57 11.54 -13.46
N GLU A 253 -15.39 11.99 -13.86
CA GLU A 253 -14.55 12.84 -13.02
C GLU A 253 -15.08 14.28 -13.01
N PHE A 254 -15.01 14.91 -11.82
CA PHE A 254 -15.31 16.32 -11.64
C PHE A 254 -14.34 16.98 -10.65
N ASP A 255 -14.27 18.32 -10.71
CA ASP A 255 -13.42 19.10 -9.82
C ASP A 255 -14.09 19.27 -8.45
N LEU A 256 -13.36 18.92 -7.39
CA LEU A 256 -13.77 19.13 -6.00
C LEU A 256 -12.58 19.70 -5.22
N ALA A 257 -12.58 21.01 -5.00
CA ALA A 257 -11.54 21.65 -4.22
C ALA A 257 -11.80 21.49 -2.73
N LEU A 258 -10.72 21.42 -1.93
CA LEU A 258 -10.78 21.38 -0.48
C LEU A 258 -9.89 22.43 0.17
N ILE A 259 -10.27 22.87 1.37
CA ILE A 259 -9.42 23.65 2.24
C ILE A 259 -9.24 22.94 3.57
N GLY A 260 -8.00 22.83 4.02
CA GLY A 260 -7.68 22.27 5.32
C GLY A 260 -7.55 23.33 6.42
N THR A 261 -7.30 22.89 7.64
CA THR A 261 -7.11 23.74 8.84
C THR A 261 -5.99 24.79 8.70
N LYS A 262 -5.05 24.59 7.74
CA LYS A 262 -3.97 25.54 7.43
C LYS A 262 -4.40 26.69 6.51
N GLY A 263 -5.66 26.73 6.08
CA GLY A 263 -6.23 27.78 5.24
C GLY A 263 -5.73 27.78 3.78
N LYS A 264 -5.17 26.67 3.30
CA LYS A 264 -4.71 26.53 1.92
C LYS A 264 -5.69 25.67 1.13
N TRP A 265 -6.09 26.14 -0.05
CA TRP A 265 -6.92 25.42 -1.01
C TRP A 265 -6.09 24.46 -1.87
N TYR A 266 -6.69 23.32 -2.21
CA TYR A 266 -6.13 22.30 -3.09
C TYR A 266 -7.18 21.83 -4.07
N ASP A 267 -6.79 21.65 -5.33
CA ASP A 267 -7.61 21.06 -6.38
C ASP A 267 -7.49 19.54 -6.36
N HIS A 268 -8.63 18.87 -6.51
CA HIS A 268 -8.70 17.41 -6.66
C HIS A 268 -9.65 17.02 -7.78
N LYS A 269 -9.32 15.90 -8.46
CA LYS A 269 -10.24 15.18 -9.33
C LYS A 269 -10.87 14.05 -8.54
N VAL A 270 -12.20 13.99 -8.57
CA VAL A 270 -12.96 12.96 -7.86
C VAL A 270 -14.00 12.33 -8.79
N SER A 271 -14.39 11.10 -8.48
CA SER A 271 -15.49 10.43 -9.17
C SER A 271 -16.36 9.64 -8.21
N VAL A 272 -17.62 9.44 -8.61
CA VAL A 272 -18.60 8.64 -7.88
C VAL A 272 -19.06 7.51 -8.81
N SER A 273 -18.91 6.27 -8.35
CA SER A 273 -19.13 5.09 -9.19
C SER A 273 -19.79 3.95 -8.40
N ASP A 274 -20.12 2.86 -9.09
CA ASP A 274 -20.60 1.60 -8.48
C ASP A 274 -21.73 1.83 -7.45
N ALA A 275 -22.80 2.51 -7.86
CA ALA A 275 -23.97 2.75 -7.01
C ALA A 275 -24.77 1.45 -6.85
N GLN A 276 -24.89 0.97 -5.60
CA GLN A 276 -25.63 -0.25 -5.22
C GLN A 276 -26.76 0.12 -4.27
N VAL A 277 -27.95 -0.45 -4.47
CA VAL A 277 -29.08 -0.25 -3.56
C VAL A 277 -28.68 -0.64 -2.14
N LYS A 278 -28.96 0.24 -1.18
CA LYS A 278 -28.60 0.04 0.23
C LYS A 278 -29.65 -0.75 0.98
#